data_a539c452a40cb0a4348487240edb1626
#
_entry.id   a539c452a40cb0a4348487240edb1626
#
_cell.length_a   1.000
_cell.length_b   1.000
_cell.length_c   1.000
_cell.angle_alpha   90.00
_cell.angle_beta   90.00
_cell.angle_gamma   90.00
#
_symmetry.space_group_name_H-M   'P 1'
#
loop_
_entity.id
_entity.type
_entity.pdbx_description
1 polymer ?
#
loop_
_entity_poly.entity_id
_entity_poly.type
_entity_poly.pdbx_seq_one_letter_code
_entity_poly.pdbx_strand_id
1 'polypeptide(L)'
;MFLLHLIDKLGHFELIDSDFRHLYDLTDDELLVLSDEQYQQYEAINSDDITYQDGVFYGRPRAPSAAHSWDGKEWVEDNRKITALLQENQTKFTADIDEHAAKIYSTWTRFESEYRERQTAAEAFKAANYEGECSRYITDFAKRARLDNKTATNLILTQAAGLEKLQVELANQRMRKYELKAPNLTLEQLQSIYDDIIKQMDNLMEAYQNG
;
A
#
# COMPACT_ATOMS: atom_id res chain seq x y z
N MET A 1 -32.31 -17.91 10.00
CA MET A 1 -33.60 -17.28 9.65
C MET A 1 -33.78 -16.09 10.59
N PHE A 2 -34.25 -14.94 10.08
CA PHE A 2 -34.43 -13.75 10.91
C PHE A 2 -35.90 -13.42 11.11
N LEU A 3 -36.22 -12.99 12.32
CA LEU A 3 -37.51 -12.54 12.74
C LEU A 3 -37.43 -11.03 12.98
N LEU A 4 -38.49 -10.29 12.63
CA LEU A 4 -38.59 -8.85 12.83
C LEU A 4 -39.71 -8.57 13.84
N HIS A 5 -39.38 -7.85 14.91
CA HIS A 5 -40.30 -7.32 15.88
C HIS A 5 -40.47 -5.80 15.63
N LEU A 6 -41.69 -5.35 15.34
CA LEU A 6 -41.97 -3.94 15.20
C LEU A 6 -42.15 -3.29 16.56
N ILE A 7 -41.30 -2.31 16.87
CA ILE A 7 -41.28 -1.60 18.16
C ILE A 7 -42.40 -0.53 18.21
N ASP A 8 -42.66 0.12 17.07
CA ASP A 8 -43.65 1.18 16.98
C ASP A 8 -44.33 1.29 15.61
N LYS A 9 -45.29 2.21 15.51
CA LYS A 9 -46.04 2.48 14.28
C LYS A 9 -45.24 3.29 13.23
N LEU A 10 -44.06 3.80 13.59
CA LEU A 10 -43.17 4.51 12.69
C LEU A 10 -42.25 3.54 11.91
N GLY A 11 -42.34 2.26 12.26
CA GLY A 11 -41.57 1.21 11.58
C GLY A 11 -40.21 0.92 12.20
N HIS A 12 -39.92 1.45 13.40
CA HIS A 12 -38.74 1.01 14.14
C HIS A 12 -38.88 -0.44 14.56
N PHE A 13 -37.82 -1.20 14.47
CA PHE A 13 -37.86 -2.64 14.64
C PHE A 13 -36.61 -3.17 15.32
N GLU A 14 -36.72 -4.40 15.79
CA GLU A 14 -35.58 -5.23 16.24
C GLU A 14 -35.53 -6.49 15.37
N LEU A 15 -34.28 -6.86 14.94
CA LEU A 15 -34.04 -8.12 14.27
C LEU A 15 -33.59 -9.18 15.26
N ILE A 16 -34.27 -10.31 15.26
CA ILE A 16 -34.01 -11.44 16.16
C ILE A 16 -33.61 -12.64 15.30
N ASP A 17 -32.45 -13.21 15.56
CA ASP A 17 -32.13 -14.51 14.99
C ASP A 17 -33.04 -15.59 15.60
N SER A 18 -33.65 -16.42 14.76
CA SER A 18 -34.58 -17.48 15.18
C SER A 18 -33.99 -18.41 16.24
N ASP A 19 -32.68 -18.64 16.23
CA ASP A 19 -32.00 -19.50 17.20
C ASP A 19 -32.03 -18.92 18.62
N PHE A 20 -32.14 -17.59 18.73
CA PHE A 20 -32.24 -16.84 19.99
C PHE A 20 -33.63 -16.39 20.36
N ARG A 21 -34.67 -16.77 19.58
CA ARG A 21 -36.07 -16.43 19.82
C ARG A 21 -36.51 -16.68 21.26
N HIS A 22 -36.05 -17.77 21.85
CA HIS A 22 -36.39 -18.21 23.20
C HIS A 22 -35.91 -17.26 24.32
N LEU A 23 -35.06 -16.30 24.02
CA LEU A 23 -34.56 -15.29 24.96
C LEU A 23 -35.50 -14.07 25.07
N TYR A 24 -36.50 -13.95 24.19
CA TYR A 24 -37.41 -12.82 24.10
C TYR A 24 -38.78 -13.22 24.59
N ASP A 25 -39.37 -12.38 25.46
CA ASP A 25 -40.72 -12.56 25.96
C ASP A 25 -41.72 -11.89 24.99
N LEU A 26 -41.81 -12.46 23.76
CA LEU A 26 -42.68 -11.99 22.68
C LEU A 26 -43.57 -13.15 22.23
N THR A 27 -44.80 -12.81 21.76
CA THR A 27 -45.70 -13.79 21.14
C THR A 27 -45.37 -13.96 19.66
N ASP A 28 -45.84 -15.03 19.02
CA ASP A 28 -45.57 -15.26 17.60
C ASP A 28 -46.31 -14.23 16.69
N ASP A 29 -47.40 -13.64 17.18
CA ASP A 29 -48.13 -12.60 16.45
C ASP A 29 -47.42 -11.24 16.43
N GLU A 30 -46.43 -11.03 17.32
CA GLU A 30 -45.57 -9.82 17.38
C GLU A 30 -44.37 -9.93 16.48
N LEU A 31 -44.18 -11.06 15.79
CA LEU A 31 -43.03 -11.39 14.99
C LEU A 31 -43.40 -11.58 13.52
N LEU A 32 -42.63 -10.97 12.65
CA LEU A 32 -42.68 -11.18 11.20
C LEU A 32 -41.47 -12.02 10.76
N VAL A 33 -41.73 -13.09 10.04
CA VAL A 33 -40.67 -13.88 9.43
C VAL A 33 -40.15 -13.16 8.18
N LEU A 34 -38.90 -12.82 8.14
CA LEU A 34 -38.27 -12.21 6.96
C LEU A 34 -37.95 -13.27 5.90
N SER A 35 -38.27 -12.94 4.64
CA SER A 35 -37.73 -13.69 3.51
C SER A 35 -36.25 -13.39 3.31
N ASP A 36 -35.55 -14.28 2.60
CA ASP A 36 -34.13 -14.05 2.26
C ASP A 36 -33.95 -12.77 1.44
N GLU A 37 -34.90 -12.43 0.56
CA GLU A 37 -34.88 -11.19 -0.22
C GLU A 37 -35.03 -9.94 0.65
N GLN A 38 -35.92 -9.97 1.65
CA GLN A 38 -36.12 -8.88 2.60
C GLN A 38 -34.86 -8.69 3.47
N TYR A 39 -34.23 -9.77 3.90
CA TYR A 39 -33.00 -9.72 4.67
C TYR A 39 -31.83 -9.14 3.83
N GLN A 40 -31.68 -9.55 2.56
CA GLN A 40 -30.70 -8.96 1.65
C GLN A 40 -30.96 -7.47 1.39
N GLN A 41 -32.23 -7.06 1.28
CA GLN A 41 -32.59 -5.65 1.16
C GLN A 41 -32.14 -4.86 2.40
N TYR A 42 -32.39 -5.38 3.60
CA TYR A 42 -31.93 -4.79 4.85
C TYR A 42 -30.40 -4.64 4.89
N GLU A 43 -29.66 -5.69 4.55
CA GLU A 43 -28.20 -5.66 4.54
C GLU A 43 -27.62 -4.67 3.52
N ALA A 44 -28.32 -4.40 2.44
CA ALA A 44 -27.90 -3.43 1.42
C ALA A 44 -28.03 -1.98 1.88
N ILE A 45 -28.84 -1.71 2.92
CA ILE A 45 -29.05 -0.36 3.43
C ILE A 45 -27.92 0.03 4.36
N ASN A 46 -27.36 1.22 4.16
CA ASN A 46 -26.36 1.83 5.02
C ASN A 46 -26.95 3.07 5.68
N SER A 47 -27.72 2.86 6.73
CA SER A 47 -28.34 3.93 7.51
C SER A 47 -28.42 3.49 8.97
N ASP A 48 -28.21 4.42 9.89
CA ASP A 48 -28.43 4.21 11.33
C ASP A 48 -29.92 4.27 11.70
N ASP A 49 -30.74 4.79 10.78
CA ASP A 49 -32.17 4.96 10.95
C ASP A 49 -32.90 4.19 9.82
N ILE A 50 -33.01 2.89 10.02
CA ILE A 50 -33.72 2.00 9.11
C ILE A 50 -35.09 1.73 9.70
N THR A 51 -36.15 1.88 8.86
CA THR A 51 -37.52 1.57 9.23
C THR A 51 -38.08 0.47 8.34
N TYR A 52 -39.09 -0.24 8.81
CA TYR A 52 -39.80 -1.27 8.06
C TYR A 52 -41.27 -0.94 7.98
N GLN A 53 -41.80 -0.81 6.77
CA GLN A 53 -43.22 -0.50 6.52
C GLN A 53 -43.71 -1.32 5.31
N ASP A 54 -44.91 -1.86 5.43
CA ASP A 54 -45.59 -2.57 4.34
C ASP A 54 -44.72 -3.62 3.59
N GLY A 55 -43.89 -4.36 4.33
CA GLY A 55 -43.05 -5.40 3.75
C GLY A 55 -41.72 -4.93 3.21
N VAL A 56 -41.38 -3.63 3.34
CA VAL A 56 -40.18 -3.01 2.75
C VAL A 56 -39.37 -2.28 3.80
N PHE A 57 -38.05 -2.42 3.71
CA PHE A 57 -37.10 -1.62 4.49
C PHE A 57 -36.82 -0.30 3.80
N TYR A 58 -36.87 0.78 4.59
CA TYR A 58 -36.54 2.14 4.17
C TYR A 58 -35.28 2.62 4.91
N GLY A 59 -34.43 3.29 4.20
CA GLY A 59 -33.19 3.88 4.65
C GLY A 59 -32.34 4.24 3.43
N ARG A 60 -31.17 4.82 3.64
CA ARG A 60 -30.29 5.11 2.52
C ARG A 60 -29.42 3.89 2.18
N PRO A 61 -29.22 3.56 0.90
CA PRO A 61 -28.29 2.50 0.50
C PRO A 61 -26.85 2.85 0.92
N ARG A 62 -25.97 1.86 0.97
CA ARG A 62 -24.55 2.07 1.30
C ARG A 62 -23.90 3.05 0.33
N ALA A 63 -23.01 3.90 0.88
CA ALA A 63 -22.24 4.83 0.07
C ALA A 63 -21.36 4.08 -0.95
N PRO A 64 -21.37 4.50 -2.23
CA PRO A 64 -20.50 3.88 -3.25
C PRO A 64 -19.00 4.01 -2.90
N SER A 65 -18.60 5.12 -2.29
CA SER A 65 -17.25 5.35 -1.81
C SER A 65 -17.18 6.46 -0.76
N ALA A 66 -16.02 6.64 -0.13
CA ALA A 66 -15.75 7.73 0.80
C ALA A 66 -15.85 9.14 0.15
N ALA A 67 -15.83 9.22 -1.19
CA ALA A 67 -15.96 10.47 -1.94
C ALA A 67 -17.40 10.97 -2.06
N HIS A 68 -18.41 10.18 -1.61
CA HIS A 68 -19.82 10.51 -1.77
C HIS A 68 -20.42 11.11 -0.49
N SER A 69 -21.44 11.95 -0.68
CA SER A 69 -22.33 12.46 0.36
C SER A 69 -23.78 12.22 -0.02
N TRP A 70 -24.63 11.96 0.98
CA TRP A 70 -26.07 11.81 0.78
C TRP A 70 -26.71 13.18 0.69
N ASP A 71 -27.43 13.47 -0.42
CA ASP A 71 -28.11 14.76 -0.64
C ASP A 71 -29.54 14.80 -0.08
N GLY A 72 -30.00 13.70 0.51
CA GLY A 72 -31.36 13.47 0.99
C GLY A 72 -32.16 12.50 0.12
N LYS A 73 -31.71 12.21 -1.10
CA LYS A 73 -32.36 11.34 -2.07
C LYS A 73 -31.43 10.29 -2.67
N GLU A 74 -30.20 10.68 -2.98
CA GLU A 74 -29.21 9.81 -3.61
C GLU A 74 -27.79 10.16 -3.15
N TRP A 75 -26.85 9.25 -3.41
CA TRP A 75 -25.43 9.49 -3.18
C TRP A 75 -24.84 10.28 -4.32
N VAL A 76 -24.30 11.45 -4.02
CA VAL A 76 -23.65 12.34 -4.98
C VAL A 76 -22.17 12.49 -4.64
N GLU A 77 -21.33 12.66 -5.65
CA GLU A 77 -19.91 13.00 -5.43
C GLU A 77 -19.78 14.32 -4.68
N ASP A 78 -18.98 14.32 -3.62
CA ASP A 78 -18.73 15.49 -2.80
C ASP A 78 -17.29 16.00 -3.06
N ASN A 79 -17.18 17.12 -3.75
CA ASN A 79 -15.91 17.73 -4.10
C ASN A 79 -15.05 18.08 -2.88
N ARG A 80 -15.62 18.34 -1.70
CA ARG A 80 -14.87 18.60 -0.47
C ARG A 80 -14.21 17.31 0.03
N LYS A 81 -14.96 16.21 0.00
CA LYS A 81 -14.45 14.89 0.37
C LYS A 81 -13.38 14.42 -0.61
N ILE A 82 -13.61 14.60 -1.92
CA ILE A 82 -12.63 14.27 -2.96
C ILE A 82 -11.33 15.05 -2.72
N THR A 83 -11.43 16.36 -2.46
CA THR A 83 -10.26 17.20 -2.17
C THR A 83 -9.51 16.74 -0.91
N ALA A 84 -10.24 16.42 0.15
CA ALA A 84 -9.66 15.92 1.40
C ALA A 84 -8.94 14.57 1.18
N LEU A 85 -9.57 13.64 0.48
CA LEU A 85 -8.98 12.33 0.12
C LEU A 85 -7.73 12.47 -0.76
N LEU A 86 -7.75 13.41 -1.71
CA LEU A 86 -6.56 13.69 -2.53
C LEU A 86 -5.39 14.19 -1.67
N GLN A 87 -5.62 15.12 -0.75
CA GLN A 87 -4.59 15.66 0.14
C GLN A 87 -4.04 14.59 1.11
N GLU A 88 -4.92 13.78 1.67
CA GLU A 88 -4.55 12.67 2.56
C GLU A 88 -3.68 11.65 1.82
N ASN A 89 -4.14 11.19 0.64
CA ASN A 89 -3.41 10.22 -0.16
C ASN A 89 -2.09 10.78 -0.69
N GLN A 90 -2.02 12.04 -1.11
CA GLN A 90 -0.76 12.69 -1.50
C GLN A 90 0.26 12.67 -0.36
N THR A 91 -0.18 12.98 0.86
CA THR A 91 0.68 12.98 2.04
C THR A 91 1.15 11.57 2.36
N LYS A 92 0.23 10.62 2.41
CA LYS A 92 0.51 9.21 2.69
C LYS A 92 1.46 8.62 1.65
N PHE A 93 1.13 8.70 0.37
CA PHE A 93 1.93 8.10 -0.70
C PHE A 93 3.33 8.72 -0.80
N THR A 94 3.45 10.04 -0.53
CA THR A 94 4.77 10.69 -0.46
C THR A 94 5.64 10.08 0.64
N ALA A 95 5.08 9.84 1.82
CA ALA A 95 5.78 9.21 2.94
C ALA A 95 6.10 7.73 2.64
N ASP A 96 5.14 6.99 2.10
CA ASP A 96 5.30 5.57 1.76
C ASP A 96 6.41 5.35 0.71
N ILE A 97 6.52 6.23 -0.31
CA ILE A 97 7.61 6.20 -1.30
C ILE A 97 8.97 6.41 -0.63
N ASP A 98 9.08 7.41 0.27
CA ASP A 98 10.33 7.66 0.98
C ASP A 98 10.72 6.48 1.90
N GLU A 99 9.76 5.89 2.59
CA GLU A 99 9.98 4.73 3.45
C GLU A 99 10.36 3.48 2.64
N HIS A 100 9.69 3.24 1.52
CA HIS A 100 10.02 2.13 0.62
C HIS A 100 11.45 2.24 0.09
N ALA A 101 11.85 3.43 -0.38
CA ALA A 101 13.23 3.70 -0.76
C ALA A 101 14.21 3.47 0.39
N ALA A 102 13.92 3.97 1.60
CA ALA A 102 14.77 3.79 2.77
C ALA A 102 14.95 2.30 3.14
N LYS A 103 13.89 1.50 3.01
CA LYS A 103 13.95 0.06 3.21
C LYS A 103 14.91 -0.62 2.23
N ILE A 104 14.86 -0.26 0.95
CA ILE A 104 15.79 -0.75 -0.07
C ILE A 104 17.22 -0.31 0.26
N TYR A 105 17.45 0.98 0.57
CA TYR A 105 18.78 1.49 0.97
C TYR A 105 19.34 0.76 2.19
N SER A 106 18.54 0.33 3.14
CA SER A 106 18.99 -0.36 4.36
C SER A 106 19.73 -1.67 4.08
N THR A 107 19.53 -2.27 2.90
CA THR A 107 20.17 -3.53 2.53
C THR A 107 21.70 -3.43 2.41
N TRP A 108 22.24 -2.23 2.11
CA TRP A 108 23.71 -2.03 1.95
C TRP A 108 24.29 -0.92 2.82
N THR A 109 23.48 0.00 3.39
CA THR A 109 24.01 1.13 4.19
C THR A 109 24.71 0.70 5.46
N ARG A 110 24.41 -0.50 5.97
CA ARG A 110 25.04 -1.06 7.18
C ARG A 110 26.56 -1.17 7.06
N PHE A 111 27.10 -1.41 5.86
CA PHE A 111 28.52 -1.60 5.58
C PHE A 111 29.02 -0.60 4.53
N GLU A 112 28.38 0.55 4.38
CA GLU A 112 28.68 1.54 3.35
C GLU A 112 30.16 1.99 3.38
N SER A 113 30.72 2.26 4.57
CA SER A 113 32.12 2.65 4.72
C SER A 113 33.07 1.56 4.24
N GLU A 114 32.77 0.28 4.53
CA GLU A 114 33.58 -0.85 4.07
C GLU A 114 33.51 -0.99 2.55
N TYR A 115 32.35 -0.86 1.95
CA TYR A 115 32.20 -0.92 0.50
C TYR A 115 32.98 0.20 -0.20
N ARG A 116 32.92 1.42 0.33
CA ARG A 116 33.68 2.55 -0.21
C ARG A 116 35.21 2.37 -0.09
N GLU A 117 35.72 1.92 1.05
CA GLU A 117 37.14 1.64 1.24
C GLU A 117 37.62 0.52 0.32
N ARG A 118 36.80 -0.52 0.14
CA ARG A 118 37.08 -1.63 -0.77
C ARG A 118 37.14 -1.17 -2.23
N GLN A 119 36.22 -0.32 -2.65
CA GLN A 119 36.18 0.29 -3.99
C GLN A 119 37.40 1.16 -4.21
N THR A 120 37.74 2.06 -3.28
CA THR A 120 38.90 2.95 -3.35
C THR A 120 40.20 2.13 -3.49
N ALA A 121 40.34 1.06 -2.70
CA ALA A 121 41.50 0.17 -2.80
C ALA A 121 41.59 -0.54 -4.17
N ALA A 122 40.43 -0.95 -4.72
CA ALA A 122 40.37 -1.60 -6.02
C ALA A 122 40.70 -0.63 -7.17
N GLU A 123 40.21 0.60 -7.11
CA GLU A 123 40.54 1.66 -8.07
C GLU A 123 42.07 1.97 -8.07
N ALA A 124 42.68 2.11 -6.88
CA ALA A 124 44.07 2.39 -6.73
C ALA A 124 44.95 1.23 -7.30
N PHE A 125 44.60 -0.02 -7.02
CA PHE A 125 45.36 -1.18 -7.52
C PHE A 125 45.18 -1.34 -9.04
N LYS A 126 44.04 -1.08 -9.60
CA LYS A 126 43.80 -1.02 -11.04
C LYS A 126 44.60 0.09 -11.72
N ALA A 127 44.62 1.30 -11.12
CA ALA A 127 45.41 2.43 -11.62
C ALA A 127 46.92 2.17 -11.63
N ALA A 128 47.42 1.33 -10.71
CA ALA A 128 48.78 0.84 -10.67
C ALA A 128 49.05 -0.34 -11.64
N ASN A 129 48.18 -0.58 -12.62
CA ASN A 129 48.23 -1.72 -13.55
C ASN A 129 48.29 -3.09 -12.86
N TYR A 130 47.69 -3.21 -11.65
CA TYR A 130 47.68 -4.40 -10.80
C TYR A 130 49.08 -4.82 -10.31
N GLU A 131 49.99 -3.84 -10.19
CA GLU A 131 51.34 -4.03 -9.72
C GLU A 131 51.57 -3.38 -8.35
N GLY A 132 52.57 -3.87 -7.61
CA GLY A 132 52.92 -3.34 -6.29
C GLY A 132 52.13 -3.96 -5.14
N GLU A 133 52.04 -3.22 -4.01
CA GLU A 133 51.39 -3.69 -2.81
C GLU A 133 49.87 -3.69 -3.00
N CYS A 134 49.22 -4.84 -2.74
CA CYS A 134 47.79 -5.01 -2.85
C CYS A 134 47.12 -4.91 -1.47
N SER A 135 46.08 -4.08 -1.37
CA SER A 135 45.31 -3.89 -0.14
C SER A 135 44.74 -5.19 0.41
N ARG A 136 44.67 -5.31 1.73
CA ARG A 136 43.99 -6.43 2.40
C ARG A 136 42.55 -6.59 2.03
N TYR A 137 41.84 -5.52 1.71
CA TYR A 137 40.48 -5.58 1.19
C TYR A 137 40.33 -6.42 -0.09
N ILE A 138 41.36 -6.43 -0.92
CA ILE A 138 41.44 -7.21 -2.15
C ILE A 138 41.99 -8.61 -1.87
N THR A 139 43.16 -8.70 -1.21
CA THR A 139 43.87 -9.98 -1.01
C THR A 139 43.07 -10.96 -0.15
N ASP A 140 42.40 -10.49 0.91
CA ASP A 140 41.57 -11.33 1.78
C ASP A 140 40.31 -11.82 1.05
N PHE A 141 39.72 -10.99 0.21
CA PHE A 141 38.62 -11.39 -0.65
C PHE A 141 39.05 -12.39 -1.73
N ALA A 142 40.10 -12.07 -2.48
CA ALA A 142 40.68 -12.94 -3.51
C ALA A 142 40.95 -14.34 -2.98
N LYS A 143 41.66 -14.44 -1.84
CA LYS A 143 41.97 -15.71 -1.18
C LYS A 143 40.73 -16.54 -0.86
N ARG A 144 39.68 -15.94 -0.32
CA ARG A 144 38.42 -16.63 0.06
C ARG A 144 37.59 -17.02 -1.13
N ALA A 145 37.54 -16.16 -2.14
CA ALA A 145 36.85 -16.42 -3.39
C ALA A 145 37.64 -17.33 -4.36
N ARG A 146 38.89 -17.69 -4.01
CA ARG A 146 39.81 -18.48 -4.85
C ARG A 146 40.09 -17.82 -6.20
N LEU A 147 40.30 -16.50 -6.18
CA LEU A 147 40.63 -15.67 -7.34
C LEU A 147 42.04 -15.12 -7.21
N ASP A 148 42.65 -14.70 -8.32
CA ASP A 148 43.78 -13.81 -8.29
C ASP A 148 43.39 -12.38 -7.94
N ASN A 149 44.33 -11.55 -7.52
CA ASN A 149 44.09 -10.18 -7.07
C ASN A 149 43.53 -9.30 -8.20
N LYS A 150 43.91 -9.50 -9.45
CA LYS A 150 43.41 -8.74 -10.59
C LYS A 150 41.93 -9.05 -10.87
N THR A 151 41.57 -10.32 -10.89
CA THR A 151 40.22 -10.78 -11.06
C THR A 151 39.32 -10.30 -9.90
N ALA A 152 39.79 -10.42 -8.65
CA ALA A 152 39.07 -9.92 -7.48
C ALA A 152 38.85 -8.41 -7.53
N THR A 153 39.86 -7.63 -7.96
CA THR A 153 39.74 -6.18 -8.14
C THR A 153 38.67 -5.83 -9.15
N ASN A 154 38.67 -6.48 -10.31
CA ASN A 154 37.67 -6.19 -11.34
C ASN A 154 36.24 -6.57 -10.88
N LEU A 155 36.12 -7.66 -10.14
CA LEU A 155 34.81 -8.05 -9.58
C LEU A 155 34.31 -7.02 -8.56
N ILE A 156 35.15 -6.53 -7.64
CA ILE A 156 34.82 -5.47 -6.69
C ILE A 156 34.34 -4.22 -7.44
N LEU A 157 35.05 -3.79 -8.49
CA LEU A 157 34.68 -2.61 -9.27
C LEU A 157 33.36 -2.81 -10.04
N THR A 158 33.10 -4.00 -10.56
CA THR A 158 31.83 -4.32 -11.22
C THR A 158 30.66 -4.24 -10.24
N GLN A 159 30.84 -4.81 -9.04
CA GLN A 159 29.82 -4.74 -7.99
C GLN A 159 29.58 -3.31 -7.51
N ALA A 160 30.65 -2.51 -7.35
CA ALA A 160 30.54 -1.10 -6.97
C ALA A 160 29.79 -0.29 -8.02
N ALA A 161 30.09 -0.47 -9.31
CA ALA A 161 29.39 0.20 -10.41
C ALA A 161 27.91 -0.23 -10.50
N GLY A 162 27.60 -1.49 -10.24
CA GLY A 162 26.21 -1.98 -10.16
C GLY A 162 25.43 -1.31 -9.04
N LEU A 163 26.04 -1.18 -7.86
CA LEU A 163 25.42 -0.51 -6.70
C LEU A 163 25.22 0.99 -6.97
N GLU A 164 26.20 1.68 -7.53
CA GLU A 164 26.10 3.10 -7.89
C GLU A 164 24.94 3.33 -8.87
N LYS A 165 24.83 2.50 -9.91
CA LYS A 165 23.72 2.57 -10.86
C LYS A 165 22.36 2.39 -10.18
N LEU A 166 22.24 1.37 -9.30
CA LEU A 166 21.01 1.16 -8.55
C LEU A 166 20.66 2.38 -7.69
N GLN A 167 21.62 2.96 -6.98
CA GLN A 167 21.39 4.13 -6.13
C GLN A 167 20.89 5.33 -6.91
N VAL A 168 21.48 5.61 -8.09
CA VAL A 168 21.07 6.72 -8.96
C VAL A 168 19.64 6.51 -9.45
N GLU A 169 19.33 5.33 -9.96
CA GLU A 169 17.99 5.03 -10.48
C GLU A 169 16.94 5.01 -9.35
N LEU A 170 17.26 4.48 -8.19
CA LEU A 170 16.37 4.48 -7.03
C LEU A 170 16.08 5.92 -6.55
N ALA A 171 17.11 6.78 -6.51
CA ALA A 171 16.93 8.19 -6.19
C ALA A 171 16.04 8.90 -7.22
N ASN A 172 16.18 8.58 -8.51
CA ASN A 172 15.32 9.09 -9.57
C ASN A 172 13.86 8.67 -9.36
N GLN A 173 13.61 7.38 -9.13
CA GLN A 173 12.24 6.89 -8.86
C GLN A 173 11.65 7.57 -7.61
N ARG A 174 12.44 7.72 -6.53
CA ARG A 174 11.98 8.41 -5.32
C ARG A 174 11.59 9.86 -5.57
N MET A 175 12.30 10.58 -6.47
CA MET A 175 11.96 11.96 -6.81
C MET A 175 10.64 12.07 -7.58
N ARG A 176 10.19 11.01 -8.24
CA ARG A 176 8.88 10.98 -8.90
C ARG A 176 7.70 11.18 -7.94
N LYS A 177 7.90 11.09 -6.62
CA LYS A 177 6.88 11.50 -5.63
C LYS A 177 6.33 12.91 -5.84
N TYR A 178 7.08 13.79 -6.52
CA TYR A 178 6.59 15.11 -6.87
C TYR A 178 5.52 15.10 -7.99
N GLU A 179 5.41 14.02 -8.76
CA GLU A 179 4.34 13.82 -9.74
C GLU A 179 2.96 13.74 -9.05
N LEU A 180 2.92 13.26 -7.78
CA LEU A 180 1.70 13.22 -6.97
C LEU A 180 1.13 14.62 -6.66
N LYS A 181 1.91 15.68 -6.86
CA LYS A 181 1.49 17.08 -6.64
C LYS A 181 1.04 17.78 -7.91
N ALA A 182 0.94 17.05 -9.04
CA ALA A 182 0.44 17.62 -10.28
C ALA A 182 -1.01 18.13 -10.11
N PRO A 183 -1.37 19.25 -10.73
CA PRO A 183 -2.72 19.79 -10.63
C PRO A 183 -3.74 18.86 -11.32
N ASN A 184 -4.98 18.87 -10.82
CA ASN A 184 -6.12 18.18 -11.42
C ASN A 184 -5.99 16.64 -11.52
N LEU A 185 -5.19 16.01 -10.66
CA LEU A 185 -5.19 14.55 -10.55
C LEU A 185 -6.51 14.05 -9.98
N THR A 186 -7.01 12.95 -10.54
CA THR A 186 -8.06 12.14 -9.91
C THR A 186 -7.47 11.22 -8.85
N LEU A 187 -8.30 10.67 -7.97
CA LEU A 187 -7.88 9.66 -6.97
C LEU A 187 -7.28 8.43 -7.65
N GLU A 188 -7.84 7.99 -8.78
CA GLU A 188 -7.35 6.87 -9.56
C GLU A 188 -5.97 7.15 -10.19
N GLN A 189 -5.79 8.34 -10.77
CA GLN A 189 -4.51 8.76 -11.33
C GLN A 189 -3.43 8.85 -10.24
N LEU A 190 -3.78 9.39 -9.07
CA LEU A 190 -2.86 9.48 -7.94
C LEU A 190 -2.40 8.09 -7.49
N GLN A 191 -3.33 7.14 -7.37
CA GLN A 191 -3.01 5.76 -7.02
C GLN A 191 -2.13 5.10 -8.09
N SER A 192 -2.45 5.27 -9.36
CA SER A 192 -1.70 4.70 -10.48
C SER A 192 -0.24 5.18 -10.52
N ILE A 193 0.00 6.48 -10.28
CA ILE A 193 1.36 7.04 -10.20
C ILE A 193 2.13 6.41 -9.03
N TYR A 194 1.50 6.31 -7.86
CA TYR A 194 2.11 5.69 -6.68
C TYR A 194 2.49 4.23 -6.94
N ASP A 195 1.55 3.43 -7.45
CA ASP A 195 1.77 2.01 -7.73
C ASP A 195 2.90 1.79 -8.75
N ASP A 196 2.98 2.63 -9.79
CA ASP A 196 4.06 2.57 -10.76
C ASP A 196 5.41 2.89 -10.14
N ILE A 197 5.52 3.92 -9.30
CA ILE A 197 6.77 4.28 -8.60
C ILE A 197 7.26 3.12 -7.74
N ILE A 198 6.40 2.54 -6.91
CA ILE A 198 6.76 1.40 -6.05
C ILE A 198 7.22 0.22 -6.89
N LYS A 199 6.47 -0.13 -7.94
CA LYS A 199 6.82 -1.21 -8.85
C LYS A 199 8.18 -1.00 -9.52
N GLN A 200 8.49 0.22 -9.97
CA GLN A 200 9.79 0.51 -10.57
C GLN A 200 10.94 0.37 -9.57
N MET A 201 10.76 0.79 -8.32
CA MET A 201 11.76 0.58 -7.27
C MET A 201 12.01 -0.91 -6.99
N ASP A 202 10.94 -1.71 -6.93
CA ASP A 202 11.05 -3.16 -6.73
C ASP A 202 11.78 -3.84 -7.90
N ASN A 203 11.45 -3.47 -9.14
CA ASN A 203 12.12 -3.98 -10.34
C ASN A 203 13.63 -3.65 -10.34
N LEU A 204 14.03 -2.46 -9.90
CA LEU A 204 15.44 -2.07 -9.78
C LEU A 204 16.18 -2.94 -8.76
N MET A 205 15.55 -3.21 -7.62
CA MET A 205 16.15 -4.06 -6.59
C MET A 205 16.25 -5.52 -7.06
N GLU A 206 15.24 -6.04 -7.71
CA GLU A 206 15.23 -7.39 -8.28
C GLU A 206 16.35 -7.55 -9.35
N ALA A 207 16.47 -6.58 -10.26
CA ALA A 207 17.50 -6.58 -11.28
C ALA A 207 18.91 -6.55 -10.68
N TYR A 208 19.13 -5.81 -9.59
CA TYR A 208 20.41 -5.77 -8.88
C TYR A 208 20.74 -7.09 -8.18
N GLN A 209 19.75 -7.80 -7.62
CA GLN A 209 19.96 -9.07 -6.94
C GLN A 209 20.28 -10.22 -7.90
N ASN A 210 19.77 -10.14 -9.13
CA ASN A 210 19.89 -11.20 -10.14
C ASN A 210 21.08 -10.98 -11.13
N GLY A 211 21.76 -9.84 -11.08
CA GLY A 211 22.91 -9.50 -11.95
C GLY A 211 24.23 -9.56 -11.22
#